data_7c29b401f2287a5b5df73705226d6fc1
#
_entry.id   7c29b401f2287a5b5df73705226d6fc1
#
_cell.length_a   1.000
_cell.length_b   1.000
_cell.length_c   1.000
_cell.angle_alpha   90.00
_cell.angle_beta   90.00
_cell.angle_gamma   90.00
#
_symmetry.space_group_name_H-M   'P 1'
#
loop_
_entity.id
_entity.type
_entity.pdbx_description
1 polymer ?
#
loop_
_entity_poly.entity_id
_entity_poly.type
_entity_poly.pdbx_seq_one_letter_code
_entity_poly.pdbx_strand_id
1 'polypeptide(L)'
;HSGEFKVKEGDYISLDGFEGKVYSGHVPVIPSDIIQVVEGKLNAEDSDNYRIFSAILSWADKIRTIGIRTNADTPEDTKIAYRFGAEGIGLCRTEHMFFAKDRIGIMQDMILSQTPEERSKYLSKLLPMQKKDFKELFRNMKGYPVT
;
A
#
# COMPACT_ATOMS: atom_id res chain seq x y z
N HIS A 1 14.85 17.60 27.21
CA HIS A 1 13.99 17.92 28.34
C HIS A 1 12.71 17.11 28.24
N SER A 2 12.58 16.07 29.06
CA SER A 2 11.34 15.34 29.26
C SER A 2 10.47 16.15 30.24
N GLY A 3 9.70 17.08 29.72
CA GLY A 3 8.60 17.66 30.48
C GLY A 3 7.47 16.64 30.53
N GLU A 4 7.01 16.28 31.73
CA GLU A 4 5.77 15.55 31.87
C GLU A 4 4.61 16.40 31.35
N PHE A 5 3.98 15.99 30.26
CA PHE A 5 2.69 16.55 29.89
C PHE A 5 1.63 15.45 29.88
N LYS A 6 0.43 15.79 30.33
CA LYS A 6 -0.68 14.87 30.43
C LYS A 6 -1.52 14.96 29.18
N VAL A 7 -1.73 13.81 28.50
CA VAL A 7 -2.65 13.67 27.37
C VAL A 7 -3.98 13.15 27.92
N LYS A 8 -5.08 13.74 27.47
CA LYS A 8 -6.44 13.30 27.78
C LYS A 8 -7.07 12.67 26.55
N GLU A 9 -8.09 11.87 26.74
CA GLU A 9 -8.92 11.36 25.66
C GLU A 9 -9.49 12.51 24.83
N GLY A 10 -9.31 12.44 23.50
CA GLY A 10 -9.71 13.50 22.57
C GLY A 10 -8.60 14.51 22.22
N ASP A 11 -7.47 14.52 22.93
CA ASP A 11 -6.33 15.37 22.60
C ASP A 11 -5.63 14.88 21.33
N TYR A 12 -5.21 15.82 20.47
CA TYR A 12 -4.36 15.53 19.34
C TYR A 12 -2.90 15.43 19.78
N ILE A 13 -2.22 14.39 19.32
CA ILE A 13 -0.78 14.23 19.46
C ILE A 13 -0.17 13.92 18.08
N SER A 14 1.04 14.40 17.83
CA SER A 14 1.81 14.07 16.64
C SER A 14 3.03 13.26 17.02
N LEU A 15 3.29 12.17 16.27
CA LEU A 15 4.38 11.24 16.54
C LEU A 15 5.44 11.38 15.46
N ASP A 16 6.69 11.56 15.87
CA ASP A 16 7.87 11.41 15.03
C ASP A 16 8.49 10.04 15.33
N GLY A 17 8.19 9.06 14.49
CA GLY A 17 8.69 7.70 14.64
C GLY A 17 10.18 7.56 14.31
N PHE A 18 10.78 8.52 13.62
CA PHE A 18 12.19 8.51 13.28
C PHE A 18 13.05 8.96 14.47
N GLU A 19 12.67 10.07 15.10
CA GLU A 19 13.40 10.58 16.29
C GLU A 19 12.82 10.07 17.63
N GLY A 20 11.70 9.34 17.60
CA GLY A 20 11.02 8.86 18.80
C GLY A 20 10.41 9.98 19.63
N LYS A 21 10.02 11.09 19.01
CA LYS A 21 9.44 12.26 19.68
C LYS A 21 7.93 12.28 19.62
N VAL A 22 7.33 12.82 20.66
CA VAL A 22 5.88 13.06 20.76
C VAL A 22 5.65 14.56 20.94
N TYR A 23 4.82 15.12 20.09
CA TYR A 23 4.44 16.53 20.13
C TYR A 23 2.98 16.66 20.56
N SER A 24 2.68 17.64 21.41
CA SER A 24 1.31 18.00 21.74
C SER A 24 0.69 18.75 20.57
N GLY A 25 -0.53 18.39 20.21
CA GLY A 25 -1.28 19.01 19.12
C GLY A 25 -1.06 18.38 17.75
N HIS A 26 -1.70 18.99 16.77
CA HIS A 26 -1.64 18.57 15.38
C HIS A 26 -0.47 19.28 14.66
N VAL A 27 0.54 18.53 14.24
CA VAL A 27 1.61 19.04 13.37
C VAL A 27 1.19 18.80 11.92
N PRO A 28 1.17 19.83 11.07
CA PRO A 28 0.83 19.67 9.66
C PRO A 28 1.85 18.77 8.94
N VAL A 29 1.35 17.81 8.18
CA VAL A 29 2.18 16.93 7.35
C VAL A 29 2.17 17.46 5.92
N ILE A 30 3.35 17.65 5.34
CA ILE A 30 3.51 18.05 3.94
C ILE A 30 3.65 16.75 3.11
N PRO A 31 2.81 16.55 2.08
CA PRO A 31 2.96 15.41 1.18
C PRO A 31 4.33 15.41 0.50
N SER A 32 4.95 14.23 0.37
CA SER A 32 6.23 14.10 -0.34
C SER A 32 6.08 14.53 -1.81
N ASP A 33 6.98 15.38 -2.29
CA ASP A 33 7.04 15.79 -3.71
C ASP A 33 7.17 14.58 -4.63
N ILE A 34 7.98 13.58 -4.23
CA ILE A 34 8.19 12.35 -5.00
C ILE A 34 6.86 11.61 -5.18
N ILE A 35 6.08 11.46 -4.10
CA ILE A 35 4.75 10.85 -4.16
C ILE A 35 3.82 11.67 -5.05
N GLN A 36 3.82 12.98 -4.93
CA GLN A 36 2.97 13.86 -5.74
C GLN A 36 3.29 13.75 -7.23
N VAL A 37 4.57 13.65 -7.61
CA VAL A 37 4.98 13.44 -9.00
C VAL A 37 4.56 12.05 -9.48
N VAL A 38 4.79 11.02 -8.70
CA VAL A 38 4.39 9.63 -9.03
C VAL A 38 2.88 9.51 -9.18
N GLU A 39 2.10 10.23 -8.40
CA GLU A 39 0.65 10.29 -8.52
C GLU A 39 0.15 11.21 -9.66
N GLY A 40 1.01 11.99 -10.26
CA GLY A 40 0.68 12.94 -11.32
C GLY A 40 0.03 14.24 -10.83
N LYS A 41 0.25 14.58 -9.56
CA LYS A 41 -0.25 15.81 -8.91
C LYS A 41 0.74 16.98 -9.02
N LEU A 42 2.01 16.68 -9.27
CA LEU A 42 3.11 17.63 -9.45
C LEU A 42 3.90 17.22 -10.69
N ASN A 43 4.40 18.21 -11.46
CA ASN A 43 5.29 17.91 -12.59
C ASN A 43 6.69 17.54 -12.08
N ALA A 44 7.35 16.61 -12.75
CA ALA A 44 8.70 16.17 -12.39
C ALA A 44 9.73 17.32 -12.39
N GLU A 45 9.52 18.31 -13.28
CA GLU A 45 10.37 19.47 -13.46
C GLU A 45 10.27 20.48 -12.30
N ASP A 46 9.15 20.45 -11.57
CA ASP A 46 8.86 21.37 -10.46
C ASP A 46 9.35 20.84 -9.10
N SER A 47 10.01 19.66 -9.07
CA SER A 47 10.52 19.05 -7.86
C SER A 47 12.00 18.68 -7.96
N ASP A 48 12.84 19.40 -7.23
CA ASP A 48 14.27 19.07 -7.11
C ASP A 48 14.48 17.70 -6.45
N ASN A 49 13.68 17.40 -5.44
CA ASN A 49 13.72 16.11 -4.74
C ASN A 49 13.46 14.94 -5.70
N TYR A 50 12.45 15.09 -6.58
CA TYR A 50 12.15 14.05 -7.56
C TYR A 50 13.25 13.92 -8.61
N ARG A 51 13.85 15.02 -9.07
CA ARG A 51 14.97 14.98 -10.03
C ARG A 51 16.17 14.23 -9.45
N ILE A 52 16.53 14.50 -8.20
CA ILE A 52 17.63 13.80 -7.50
C ILE A 52 17.28 12.32 -7.35
N PHE A 53 16.10 12.00 -6.84
CA PHE A 53 15.60 10.63 -6.69
C PHE A 53 15.65 9.85 -8.01
N SER A 54 15.11 10.42 -9.08
CA SER A 54 15.09 9.82 -10.41
C SER A 54 16.49 9.61 -10.99
N ALA A 55 17.41 10.55 -10.77
CA ALA A 55 18.80 10.41 -11.20
C ALA A 55 19.50 9.23 -10.51
N ILE A 56 19.34 9.11 -9.19
CA ILE A 56 19.91 7.99 -8.41
C ILE A 56 19.37 6.66 -8.90
N LEU A 57 18.05 6.56 -9.09
CA LEU A 57 17.43 5.31 -9.61
C LEU A 57 17.91 4.99 -11.01
N SER A 58 18.05 6.02 -11.89
CA SER A 58 18.58 5.82 -13.25
C SER A 58 20.02 5.30 -13.24
N TRP A 59 20.85 5.73 -12.30
CA TRP A 59 22.21 5.18 -12.16
C TRP A 59 22.18 3.74 -11.67
N ALA A 60 21.35 3.43 -10.68
CA ALA A 60 21.16 2.08 -10.21
C ALA A 60 20.68 1.13 -11.33
N ASP A 61 19.72 1.58 -12.14
CA ASP A 61 19.17 0.79 -13.26
C ASP A 61 20.22 0.47 -14.35
N LYS A 62 21.22 1.36 -14.54
CA LYS A 62 22.31 1.10 -15.49
C LYS A 62 23.31 0.04 -15.03
N ILE A 63 23.38 -0.21 -13.72
CA ILE A 63 24.38 -1.09 -13.11
C ILE A 63 23.77 -2.43 -12.68
N ARG A 64 22.52 -2.43 -12.22
CA ARG A 64 21.85 -3.63 -11.74
C ARG A 64 21.65 -4.67 -12.85
N THR A 65 21.80 -5.93 -12.47
CA THR A 65 21.53 -7.09 -13.34
C THR A 65 20.29 -7.86 -12.90
N ILE A 66 19.68 -7.47 -11.78
CA ILE A 66 18.53 -8.15 -11.18
C ILE A 66 17.31 -7.22 -11.29
N GLY A 67 16.16 -7.78 -11.67
CA GLY A 67 14.88 -7.08 -11.66
C GLY A 67 14.38 -6.87 -10.22
N ILE A 68 13.69 -5.76 -9.99
CA ILE A 68 13.15 -5.42 -8.68
C ILE A 68 11.65 -5.70 -8.65
N ARG A 69 11.23 -6.54 -7.69
CA ARG A 69 9.83 -6.80 -7.38
C ARG A 69 9.51 -6.26 -6.00
N THR A 70 8.32 -5.69 -5.85
CA THR A 70 7.83 -5.17 -4.57
C THR A 70 6.73 -6.04 -3.99
N ASN A 71 6.41 -5.85 -2.71
CA ASN A 71 5.21 -6.41 -2.12
C ASN A 71 4.05 -5.45 -2.35
N ALA A 72 2.90 -5.97 -2.75
CA ALA A 72 1.66 -5.21 -2.88
C ALA A 72 0.46 -6.15 -2.75
N ASP A 73 -0.47 -5.79 -1.88
CA ASP A 73 -1.59 -6.65 -1.50
C ASP A 73 -2.92 -6.13 -2.08
N THR A 74 -2.96 -4.88 -2.53
CA THR A 74 -4.15 -4.22 -3.10
C THR A 74 -3.91 -3.72 -4.52
N PRO A 75 -4.97 -3.52 -5.32
CA PRO A 75 -4.86 -2.88 -6.64
C PRO A 75 -4.22 -1.48 -6.58
N GLU A 76 -4.50 -0.72 -5.54
CA GLU A 76 -3.93 0.61 -5.31
C GLU A 76 -2.41 0.53 -5.10
N ASP A 77 -1.95 -0.39 -4.26
CA ASP A 77 -0.52 -0.61 -4.01
C ASP A 77 0.21 -1.01 -5.29
N THR A 78 -0.39 -1.90 -6.10
CA THR A 78 0.22 -2.32 -7.37
C THR A 78 0.33 -1.19 -8.37
N LYS A 79 -0.64 -0.27 -8.40
CA LYS A 79 -0.57 0.92 -9.25
C LYS A 79 0.58 1.84 -8.84
N ILE A 80 0.76 2.03 -7.53
CA ILE A 80 1.87 2.82 -6.99
C ILE A 80 3.20 2.11 -7.26
N ALA A 81 3.29 0.81 -6.99
CA ALA A 81 4.46 -0.02 -7.27
C ALA A 81 4.93 0.09 -8.73
N TYR A 82 4.00 -0.05 -9.67
CA TYR A 82 4.29 0.10 -11.10
C TYR A 82 4.83 1.49 -11.43
N ARG A 83 4.24 2.54 -10.87
CA ARG A 83 4.68 3.94 -11.10
C ARG A 83 6.06 4.23 -10.52
N PHE A 84 6.44 3.55 -9.44
CA PHE A 84 7.80 3.60 -8.89
C PHE A 84 8.81 2.73 -9.64
N GLY A 85 8.39 2.06 -10.74
CA GLY A 85 9.28 1.28 -11.60
C GLY A 85 9.48 -0.17 -11.15
N ALA A 86 8.60 -0.72 -10.29
CA ALA A 86 8.66 -2.13 -9.96
C ALA A 86 8.40 -3.01 -11.19
N GLU A 87 9.23 -4.03 -11.37
CA GLU A 87 9.19 -4.99 -12.48
C GLU A 87 8.40 -6.26 -12.15
N GLY A 88 7.57 -6.18 -11.14
CA GLY A 88 6.68 -7.23 -10.70
C GLY A 88 6.27 -7.10 -9.24
N ILE A 89 5.34 -7.96 -8.85
CA ILE A 89 4.98 -8.18 -7.45
C ILE A 89 5.64 -9.47 -6.99
N GLY A 90 6.48 -9.35 -5.97
CA GLY A 90 7.22 -10.47 -5.37
C GLY A 90 6.42 -11.21 -4.30
N LEU A 91 5.46 -10.53 -3.70
CA LEU A 91 4.52 -11.12 -2.74
C LEU A 91 3.21 -10.34 -2.74
N CYS A 92 2.12 -11.05 -2.99
CA CYS A 92 0.75 -10.56 -2.76
C CYS A 92 0.09 -11.45 -1.71
N ARG A 93 -0.18 -10.88 -0.52
CA ARG A 93 -0.88 -11.58 0.56
C ARG A 93 -2.37 -11.56 0.28
N THR A 94 -2.87 -12.63 -0.28
CA THR A 94 -4.27 -12.72 -0.73
C THR A 94 -5.27 -12.64 0.43
N GLU A 95 -4.87 -13.00 1.64
CA GLU A 95 -5.68 -12.85 2.85
C GLU A 95 -6.01 -11.39 3.16
N HIS A 96 -5.14 -10.45 2.83
CA HIS A 96 -5.39 -9.02 3.03
C HIS A 96 -6.55 -8.50 2.17
N MET A 97 -6.86 -9.15 1.05
CA MET A 97 -8.01 -8.82 0.22
C MET A 97 -9.34 -8.97 0.96
N PHE A 98 -9.37 -9.74 2.06
CA PHE A 98 -10.57 -10.02 2.84
C PHE A 98 -10.72 -9.15 4.10
N PHE A 99 -9.76 -8.26 4.39
CA PHE A 99 -9.82 -7.38 5.56
C PHE A 99 -10.67 -6.12 5.35
N ALA A 100 -11.11 -5.84 4.13
CA ALA A 100 -12.01 -4.74 3.86
C ALA A 100 -13.35 -4.91 4.58
N LYS A 101 -13.95 -3.80 5.03
CA LYS A 101 -15.17 -3.79 5.85
C LYS A 101 -16.35 -4.53 5.22
N ASP A 102 -16.45 -4.51 3.89
CA ASP A 102 -17.48 -5.18 3.11
C ASP A 102 -17.28 -6.69 2.96
N ARG A 103 -16.13 -7.21 3.34
CA ARG A 103 -15.72 -8.62 3.14
C ARG A 103 -15.44 -9.39 4.42
N ILE A 104 -14.94 -8.70 5.44
CA ILE A 104 -14.48 -9.35 6.66
C ILE A 104 -15.58 -10.17 7.35
N GLY A 105 -16.83 -9.67 7.36
CA GLY A 105 -17.96 -10.43 7.90
C GLY A 105 -18.26 -11.71 7.12
N ILE A 106 -18.20 -11.64 5.77
CA ILE A 106 -18.41 -12.82 4.91
C ILE A 106 -17.30 -13.85 5.13
N MET A 107 -16.06 -13.39 5.32
CA MET A 107 -14.91 -14.25 5.59
C MET A 107 -15.02 -14.92 6.96
N GLN A 108 -15.44 -14.18 7.98
CA GLN A 108 -15.72 -14.74 9.32
C GLN A 108 -16.81 -15.82 9.28
N ASP A 109 -17.93 -15.54 8.62
CA ASP A 109 -19.01 -16.50 8.44
C ASP A 109 -18.54 -17.76 7.70
N MET A 110 -17.71 -17.60 6.68
CA MET A 110 -17.12 -18.71 5.94
C MET A 110 -16.23 -19.60 6.84
N ILE A 111 -15.41 -18.98 7.69
CA ILE A 111 -14.53 -19.69 8.62
C ILE A 111 -15.35 -20.43 9.68
N LEU A 112 -16.39 -19.79 10.19
CA LEU A 112 -17.25 -20.35 11.24
C LEU A 112 -18.29 -21.36 10.74
N SER A 113 -18.41 -21.55 9.41
CA SER A 113 -19.35 -22.49 8.80
C SER A 113 -19.10 -23.92 9.29
N GLN A 114 -20.17 -24.58 9.71
CA GLN A 114 -20.11 -25.94 10.26
C GLN A 114 -20.27 -27.01 9.17
N THR A 115 -20.85 -26.66 8.02
CA THR A 115 -21.07 -27.59 6.91
C THR A 115 -20.40 -27.12 5.62
N PRO A 116 -20.07 -28.06 4.70
CA PRO A 116 -19.54 -27.70 3.38
C PRO A 116 -20.49 -26.82 2.55
N GLU A 117 -21.79 -27.03 2.69
CA GLU A 117 -22.84 -26.30 1.98
C GLU A 117 -22.88 -24.84 2.43
N GLU A 118 -22.85 -24.58 3.74
CA GLU A 118 -22.77 -23.24 4.29
C GLU A 118 -21.49 -22.53 3.83
N ARG A 119 -20.36 -23.21 3.94
CA ARG A 119 -19.06 -22.67 3.48
C ARG A 119 -19.08 -22.30 2.00
N SER A 120 -19.65 -23.16 1.17
CA SER A 120 -19.79 -22.93 -0.28
C SER A 120 -20.60 -21.67 -0.58
N LYS A 121 -21.66 -21.39 0.20
CA LYS A 121 -22.47 -20.18 0.07
C LYS A 121 -21.66 -18.90 0.29
N TYR A 122 -20.79 -18.87 1.30
CA TYR A 122 -19.94 -17.70 1.56
C TYR A 122 -18.78 -17.60 0.57
N LEU A 123 -18.18 -18.71 0.17
CA LEU A 123 -17.16 -18.74 -0.88
C LEU A 123 -17.69 -18.20 -2.20
N SER A 124 -18.95 -18.51 -2.56
CA SER A 124 -19.60 -17.97 -3.77
C SER A 124 -19.75 -16.45 -3.73
N LYS A 125 -19.83 -15.84 -2.56
CA LYS A 125 -19.86 -14.38 -2.39
C LYS A 125 -18.46 -13.76 -2.45
N LEU A 126 -17.45 -14.43 -1.90
CA LEU A 126 -16.07 -13.95 -1.87
C LEU A 126 -15.38 -14.04 -3.24
N LEU A 127 -15.66 -15.11 -4.00
CA LEU A 127 -15.03 -15.38 -5.28
C LEU A 127 -15.10 -14.21 -6.28
N PRO A 128 -16.25 -13.56 -6.55
CA PRO A 128 -16.30 -12.44 -7.48
C PRO A 128 -15.50 -11.22 -7.00
N MET A 129 -15.42 -11.01 -5.68
CA MET A 129 -14.64 -9.91 -5.08
C MET A 129 -13.15 -10.14 -5.30
N GLN A 130 -12.65 -11.31 -4.94
CA GLN A 130 -11.24 -11.69 -5.15
C GLN A 130 -10.86 -11.71 -6.63
N LYS A 131 -11.74 -12.24 -7.50
CA LYS A 131 -11.53 -12.22 -8.95
C LYS A 131 -11.41 -10.79 -9.49
N LYS A 132 -12.19 -9.84 -8.96
CA LYS A 132 -12.10 -8.43 -9.33
C LYS A 132 -10.73 -7.87 -8.95
N ASP A 133 -10.29 -8.10 -7.71
CA ASP A 133 -9.01 -7.57 -7.21
C ASP A 133 -7.83 -8.13 -8.02
N PHE A 134 -7.76 -9.44 -8.25
CA PHE A 134 -6.71 -10.01 -9.11
C PHE A 134 -6.74 -9.45 -10.53
N LYS A 135 -7.92 -9.25 -11.10
CA LYS A 135 -8.03 -8.66 -12.43
C LYS A 135 -7.47 -7.24 -12.49
N GLU A 136 -7.69 -6.46 -11.45
CA GLU A 136 -7.14 -5.10 -11.33
C GLU A 136 -5.63 -5.12 -11.08
N LEU A 137 -5.15 -6.02 -10.20
CA LEU A 137 -3.72 -6.26 -9.96
C LEU A 137 -2.97 -6.54 -11.27
N PHE A 138 -3.42 -7.52 -12.05
CA PHE A 138 -2.80 -7.89 -13.32
C PHE A 138 -2.85 -6.74 -14.34
N ARG A 139 -3.94 -6.00 -14.40
CA ARG A 139 -4.06 -4.83 -15.30
C ARG A 139 -3.05 -3.74 -14.93
N ASN A 140 -2.91 -3.44 -13.64
CA ASN A 140 -1.98 -2.42 -13.16
C ASN A 140 -0.53 -2.79 -13.46
N MET A 141 -0.19 -4.08 -13.38
CA MET A 141 1.17 -4.58 -13.63
C MET A 141 1.50 -4.75 -15.12
N LYS A 142 0.52 -4.60 -16.02
CA LYS A 142 0.73 -4.55 -17.49
C LYS A 142 1.60 -5.69 -18.05
N GLY A 143 1.45 -6.89 -17.54
CA GLY A 143 2.19 -8.08 -17.98
C GLY A 143 3.42 -8.42 -17.14
N TYR A 144 3.82 -7.59 -16.21
CA TYR A 144 4.83 -7.97 -15.22
C TYR A 144 4.30 -9.08 -14.28
N PRO A 145 5.20 -9.95 -13.78
CA PRO A 145 4.81 -11.08 -12.94
C PRO A 145 4.23 -10.62 -11.59
N VAL A 146 3.24 -11.37 -11.12
CA VAL A 146 2.63 -11.21 -9.79
C VAL A 146 2.69 -12.56 -9.08
N THR A 147 3.33 -12.57 -7.90
CA THR A 147 3.53 -13.78 -7.08
C THR A 147 2.78 -13.65 -5.77
#